data_e72d81894a2737d66bdf802f50ea65d7
#
_entry.id   e72d81894a2737d66bdf802f50ea65d7
#
_cell.length_a   1.000
_cell.length_b   1.000
_cell.length_c   1.000
_cell.angle_alpha   90.00
_cell.angle_beta   90.00
_cell.angle_gamma   90.00
#
_symmetry.space_group_name_H-M   'P 1'
#
loop_
_entity.id
_entity.type
_entity.pdbx_description
1 polymer ?
#
loop_
_entity_poly.entity_id
_entity_poly.type
_entity_poly.pdbx_seq_one_letter_code
_entity_poly.pdbx_strand_id
1 'polypeptide(L)'
;MIPLFKVFMAPTAKEKVGEVLDSGFIGQGPKVEEFEQNLQKWFNNKNVQTLNAGTSALHMALHLLKKPKPHWDEDVFQGVAYVSHNWPGLEPGDEVLCTAMTCTASNWPVLANGLKIKWVDIDPKTLNMDLDDLKSKITEKTKVIMGVHWGGYPI
;
A
#
# COMPACT_ATOMS: atom_id res chain seq x y z
N MET A 1 -3.61 -12.60 -31.87
CA MET A 1 -4.23 -12.15 -30.59
C MET A 1 -3.33 -11.09 -29.99
N ILE A 2 -3.85 -9.93 -29.65
CA ILE A 2 -3.09 -8.86 -28.99
C ILE A 2 -3.24 -9.10 -27.47
N PRO A 3 -2.17 -9.36 -26.72
CA PRO A 3 -2.27 -9.55 -25.27
C PRO A 3 -2.61 -8.23 -24.59
N LEU A 4 -3.41 -8.30 -23.53
CA LEU A 4 -3.78 -7.13 -22.73
C LEU A 4 -2.54 -6.48 -22.08
N PHE A 5 -1.61 -7.30 -21.63
CA PHE A 5 -0.30 -6.88 -21.12
C PHE A 5 0.73 -7.98 -21.36
N LYS A 6 2.00 -7.60 -21.34
CA LYS A 6 3.13 -8.51 -21.40
C LYS A 6 4.07 -8.22 -20.25
N VAL A 7 4.34 -9.23 -19.43
CA VAL A 7 5.31 -9.12 -18.35
C VAL A 7 6.72 -9.07 -18.91
N PHE A 8 7.50 -8.09 -18.49
CA PHE A 8 8.92 -8.03 -18.77
C PHE A 8 9.67 -8.97 -17.81
N MET A 9 10.51 -9.82 -18.36
CA MET A 9 11.45 -10.64 -17.61
C MET A 9 12.87 -10.29 -18.03
N ALA A 10 13.70 -9.91 -17.06
CA ALA A 10 15.12 -9.68 -17.33
C ALA A 10 15.78 -10.96 -17.86
N PRO A 11 16.70 -10.88 -18.83
CA PRO A 11 17.41 -12.06 -19.37
C PRO A 11 18.08 -12.91 -18.30
N THR A 12 18.56 -12.28 -17.22
CA THR A 12 19.23 -12.92 -16.08
C THR A 12 18.27 -13.51 -15.04
N ALA A 13 16.96 -13.29 -15.16
CA ALA A 13 15.99 -13.72 -14.14
C ALA A 13 16.02 -15.23 -13.89
N LYS A 14 16.13 -16.02 -14.97
CA LYS A 14 16.17 -17.49 -14.87
C LYS A 14 17.39 -17.98 -14.07
N GLU A 15 18.56 -17.41 -14.33
CA GLU A 15 19.79 -17.74 -13.64
C GLU A 15 19.70 -17.37 -12.16
N LYS A 16 19.25 -16.14 -11.83
CA LYS A 16 19.12 -15.65 -10.46
C LYS A 16 18.09 -16.43 -9.65
N VAL A 17 16.98 -16.82 -10.26
CA VAL A 17 15.99 -17.68 -9.60
C VAL A 17 16.58 -19.08 -9.36
N GLY A 18 17.34 -19.63 -10.31
CA GLY A 18 18.05 -20.90 -10.15
C GLY A 18 18.99 -20.88 -8.95
N GLU A 19 19.84 -19.84 -8.82
CA GLU A 19 20.74 -19.67 -7.66
C GLU A 19 19.97 -19.69 -6.33
N VAL A 20 18.78 -19.07 -6.26
CA VAL A 20 17.96 -19.05 -5.04
C VAL A 20 17.41 -20.43 -4.73
N LEU A 21 16.89 -21.13 -5.74
CA LEU A 21 16.38 -22.51 -5.57
C LEU A 21 17.46 -23.46 -5.10
N ASP A 22 18.66 -23.38 -5.68
CA ASP A 22 19.82 -24.22 -5.31
C ASP A 22 20.30 -23.91 -3.88
N SER A 23 20.16 -22.68 -3.41
CA SER A 23 20.52 -22.28 -2.06
C SER A 23 19.56 -22.81 -0.97
N GLY A 24 18.34 -23.19 -1.35
CA GLY A 24 17.26 -23.57 -0.43
C GLY A 24 16.58 -22.40 0.30
N PHE A 25 17.06 -21.15 0.17
CA PHE A 25 16.44 -19.94 0.76
C PHE A 25 15.31 -19.42 -0.13
N ILE A 26 14.21 -20.18 -0.22
CA ILE A 26 13.05 -19.86 -1.08
C ILE A 26 12.03 -18.89 -0.43
N GLY A 27 12.23 -18.53 0.82
CA GLY A 27 11.43 -17.50 1.53
C GLY A 27 12.18 -16.18 1.65
N GLN A 28 11.94 -15.46 2.73
CA GLN A 28 12.68 -14.23 3.05
C GLN A 28 14.14 -14.58 3.40
N GLY A 29 15.08 -14.04 2.63
CA GLY A 29 16.51 -14.36 2.78
C GLY A 29 17.39 -13.31 2.12
N PRO A 30 18.69 -13.61 1.88
CA PRO A 30 19.68 -12.62 1.43
C PRO A 30 19.29 -11.83 0.17
N LYS A 31 18.53 -12.42 -0.74
CA LYS A 31 18.06 -11.74 -1.96
C LYS A 31 16.99 -10.68 -1.67
N VAL A 32 16.16 -10.91 -0.66
CA VAL A 32 15.18 -9.91 -0.19
C VAL A 32 15.93 -8.74 0.46
N GLU A 33 16.92 -9.02 1.31
CA GLU A 33 17.75 -7.99 1.95
C GLU A 33 18.50 -7.15 0.91
N GLU A 34 19.12 -7.79 -0.10
CA GLU A 34 19.80 -7.11 -1.20
C GLU A 34 18.84 -6.18 -1.95
N PHE A 35 17.62 -6.65 -2.22
CA PHE A 35 16.59 -5.86 -2.90
C PHE A 35 16.15 -4.65 -2.07
N GLU A 36 15.87 -4.85 -0.78
CA GLU A 36 15.50 -3.76 0.14
C GLU A 36 16.60 -2.72 0.27
N GLN A 37 17.86 -3.13 0.41
CA GLN A 37 19.02 -2.23 0.46
C GLN A 37 19.16 -1.40 -0.83
N ASN A 38 18.90 -1.99 -1.99
CA ASN A 38 18.93 -1.26 -3.25
C ASN A 38 17.79 -0.24 -3.35
N LEU A 39 16.58 -0.60 -2.91
CA LEU A 39 15.46 0.33 -2.83
C LEU A 39 15.70 1.45 -1.82
N GLN A 40 16.29 1.15 -0.66
CA GLN A 40 16.67 2.16 0.33
C GLN A 40 17.63 3.20 -0.24
N LYS A 41 18.61 2.74 -1.01
CA LYS A 41 19.55 3.64 -1.72
C LYS A 41 18.84 4.46 -2.79
N TRP A 42 17.99 3.82 -3.59
CA TRP A 42 17.25 4.47 -4.67
C TRP A 42 16.32 5.58 -4.16
N PHE A 43 15.57 5.30 -3.10
CA PHE A 43 14.64 6.26 -2.50
C PHE A 43 15.28 7.18 -1.47
N ASN A 44 16.57 7.00 -1.17
CA ASN A 44 17.27 7.69 -0.07
C ASN A 44 16.47 7.61 1.24
N ASN A 45 15.93 6.44 1.53
CA ASN A 45 15.11 6.17 2.70
C ASN A 45 15.47 4.81 3.29
N LYS A 46 15.92 4.78 4.54
CA LYS A 46 16.28 3.54 5.25
C LYS A 46 15.06 2.69 5.68
N ASN A 47 13.87 3.29 5.69
CA ASN A 47 12.64 2.63 6.15
C ASN A 47 11.88 2.04 4.95
N VAL A 48 12.51 1.13 4.23
CA VAL A 48 11.90 0.40 3.11
C VAL A 48 11.83 -1.07 3.50
N GLN A 49 10.63 -1.63 3.38
CA GLN A 49 10.37 -3.05 3.56
C GLN A 49 9.55 -3.58 2.41
N THR A 50 9.90 -4.73 1.90
CA THR A 50 9.17 -5.41 0.84
C THR A 50 8.15 -6.37 1.41
N LEU A 51 7.06 -6.57 0.69
CA LEU A 51 5.99 -7.49 1.04
C LEU A 51 5.68 -8.40 -0.16
N ASN A 52 5.05 -9.53 0.11
CA ASN A 52 4.75 -10.54 -0.91
C ASN A 52 3.74 -10.10 -1.98
N ALA A 53 2.98 -9.04 -1.73
CA ALA A 53 1.99 -8.50 -2.67
C ALA A 53 1.65 -7.04 -2.38
N GLY A 54 1.23 -6.30 -3.40
CA GLY A 54 0.73 -4.93 -3.25
C GLY A 54 -0.48 -4.83 -2.32
N THR A 55 -1.37 -5.83 -2.33
CA THR A 55 -2.49 -5.94 -1.39
C THR A 55 -2.02 -5.95 0.06
N SER A 56 -0.97 -6.74 0.35
CA SER A 56 -0.36 -6.81 1.69
C SER A 56 0.28 -5.49 2.09
N ALA A 57 0.90 -4.79 1.14
CA ALA A 57 1.49 -3.47 1.38
C ALA A 57 0.42 -2.42 1.74
N LEU A 58 -0.68 -2.38 1.00
CA LEU A 58 -1.81 -1.49 1.30
C LEU A 58 -2.47 -1.83 2.65
N HIS A 59 -2.63 -3.13 2.94
CA HIS A 59 -3.15 -3.58 4.23
C HIS A 59 -2.26 -3.12 5.38
N MET A 60 -0.96 -3.31 5.26
CA MET A 60 0.01 -2.90 6.28
C MET A 60 0.06 -1.39 6.44
N ALA A 61 0.02 -0.63 5.34
CA ALA A 61 0.00 0.84 5.39
C ALA A 61 -1.20 1.36 6.21
N LEU A 62 -2.40 0.84 5.96
CA LEU A 62 -3.59 1.19 6.75
C LEU A 62 -3.48 0.69 8.20
N HIS A 63 -2.89 -0.48 8.43
CA HIS A 63 -2.68 -1.02 9.77
C HIS A 63 -1.76 -0.14 10.62
N LEU A 64 -0.68 0.37 10.04
CA LEU A 64 0.26 1.27 10.69
C LEU A 64 -0.35 2.63 11.07
N LEU A 65 -1.43 3.02 10.37
CA LEU A 65 -2.17 4.25 10.70
C LEU A 65 -3.18 4.07 11.85
N LYS A 66 -3.39 2.84 12.34
CA LYS A 66 -4.30 2.58 13.45
C LYS A 66 -3.75 3.13 14.76
N LYS A 67 -4.69 3.44 15.66
CA LYS A 67 -4.36 3.79 17.03
C LYS A 67 -3.64 2.61 17.71
N PRO A 68 -2.49 2.83 18.35
CA PRO A 68 -1.81 1.78 19.10
C PRO A 68 -2.70 1.20 20.20
N LYS A 69 -2.68 -0.10 20.38
CA LYS A 69 -3.40 -0.74 21.49
C LYS A 69 -2.65 -0.50 22.79
N PRO A 70 -3.34 -0.24 23.91
CA PRO A 70 -2.72 0.16 25.18
C PRO A 70 -1.77 -0.86 25.84
N HIS A 71 -1.78 -2.12 25.39
CA HIS A 71 -0.98 -3.20 25.98
C HIS A 71 0.23 -3.60 25.12
N TRP A 72 0.63 -2.78 24.18
CA TRP A 72 1.90 -2.95 23.48
C TRP A 72 2.94 -2.18 24.28
N ASP A 73 3.95 -2.91 24.77
CA ASP A 73 5.05 -2.32 25.54
C ASP A 73 5.60 -1.08 24.82
N GLU A 74 5.56 0.05 25.51
CA GLU A 74 6.08 1.32 24.98
C GLU A 74 7.54 1.21 24.53
N ASP A 75 8.30 0.29 25.14
CA ASP A 75 9.71 0.04 24.83
C ASP A 75 9.95 -0.59 23.44
N VAL A 76 8.96 -1.31 22.87
CA VAL A 76 9.09 -1.94 21.55
C VAL A 76 8.89 -0.92 20.41
N PHE A 77 8.23 0.20 20.67
CA PHE A 77 7.88 1.20 19.66
C PHE A 77 8.73 2.47 19.69
N GLN A 78 9.79 2.56 20.50
CA GLN A 78 10.67 3.73 20.53
C GLN A 78 11.36 4.08 19.19
N GLY A 79 11.24 3.24 18.17
CA GLY A 79 11.79 3.48 16.84
C GLY A 79 10.76 3.78 15.73
N VAL A 80 9.46 3.68 16.00
CA VAL A 80 8.42 4.01 15.00
C VAL A 80 8.08 5.48 15.15
N ALA A 81 8.50 6.29 14.19
CA ALA A 81 8.09 7.70 14.12
C ALA A 81 6.56 7.76 14.05
N TYR A 82 5.95 8.19 15.15
CA TYR A 82 4.52 8.50 15.16
C TYR A 82 4.22 9.49 14.04
N VAL A 83 3.24 9.15 13.22
CA VAL A 83 2.67 10.09 12.26
C VAL A 83 2.11 11.24 13.08
N SER A 84 2.79 12.34 13.11
CA SER A 84 2.60 13.59 13.83
C SER A 84 1.87 13.50 15.21
N HIS A 85 2.28 14.27 16.19
CA HIS A 85 1.70 14.31 17.55
C HIS A 85 0.18 14.59 17.59
N ASN A 86 -0.45 14.93 16.46
CA ASN A 86 -1.86 15.27 16.36
C ASN A 86 -2.70 14.19 15.61
N TRP A 87 -2.10 13.07 15.17
CA TRP A 87 -2.84 12.00 14.52
C TRP A 87 -3.44 11.05 15.57
N PRO A 88 -4.79 10.99 15.70
CA PRO A 88 -5.44 10.19 16.76
C PRO A 88 -5.39 8.67 16.47
N GLY A 89 -4.94 8.28 15.29
CA GLY A 89 -5.00 6.89 14.79
C GLY A 89 -6.34 6.54 14.15
N LEU A 90 -6.31 5.55 13.27
CA LEU A 90 -7.53 4.99 12.70
C LEU A 90 -8.25 4.09 13.69
N GLU A 91 -9.57 4.24 13.75
CA GLU A 91 -10.47 3.42 14.57
C GLU A 91 -11.45 2.64 13.66
N PRO A 92 -11.97 1.48 14.13
CA PRO A 92 -12.99 0.75 13.37
C PRO A 92 -14.19 1.63 13.06
N GLY A 93 -14.59 1.65 11.79
CA GLY A 93 -15.70 2.46 11.31
C GLY A 93 -15.34 3.82 10.75
N ASP A 94 -14.09 4.24 10.84
CA ASP A 94 -13.58 5.42 10.13
C ASP A 94 -13.74 5.28 8.62
N GLU A 95 -13.98 6.39 7.94
CA GLU A 95 -14.23 6.42 6.51
C GLU A 95 -12.95 6.59 5.71
N VAL A 96 -12.79 5.76 4.67
CA VAL A 96 -11.79 5.86 3.63
C VAL A 96 -12.48 6.15 2.31
N LEU A 97 -12.17 7.26 1.67
CA LEU A 97 -12.69 7.60 0.36
C LEU A 97 -11.87 6.87 -0.71
N CYS A 98 -12.55 6.09 -1.53
CA CYS A 98 -11.94 5.25 -2.57
C CYS A 98 -12.75 5.32 -3.87
N THR A 99 -12.13 5.03 -5.01
CA THR A 99 -12.86 4.80 -6.26
C THR A 99 -13.23 3.34 -6.43
N ALA A 100 -14.36 3.08 -7.11
CA ALA A 100 -14.74 1.73 -7.51
C ALA A 100 -13.93 1.23 -8.71
N MET A 101 -13.40 2.14 -9.53
CA MET A 101 -12.61 1.82 -10.72
C MET A 101 -11.16 1.53 -10.36
N THR A 102 -10.93 0.36 -9.76
CA THR A 102 -9.61 -0.15 -9.39
C THR A 102 -9.68 -1.67 -9.22
N CYS A 103 -8.51 -2.29 -9.03
CA CYS A 103 -8.44 -3.68 -8.61
C CYS A 103 -9.03 -3.83 -7.19
N THR A 104 -9.76 -4.89 -6.93
CA THR A 104 -10.29 -5.25 -5.60
C THR A 104 -9.20 -5.22 -4.52
N ALA A 105 -7.95 -5.51 -4.89
CA ALA A 105 -6.78 -5.43 -4.02
C ALA A 105 -6.56 -4.03 -3.41
N SER A 106 -7.05 -2.96 -4.02
CA SER A 106 -6.97 -1.61 -3.47
C SER A 106 -7.99 -1.39 -2.35
N ASN A 107 -9.20 -1.89 -2.52
CA ASN A 107 -10.32 -1.60 -1.62
C ASN A 107 -10.49 -2.64 -0.49
N TRP A 108 -10.12 -3.91 -0.74
CA TRP A 108 -10.20 -4.97 0.27
C TRP A 108 -9.42 -4.65 1.56
N PRO A 109 -8.20 -4.07 1.52
CA PRO A 109 -7.45 -3.71 2.72
C PRO A 109 -8.17 -2.75 3.66
N VAL A 110 -9.04 -1.89 3.14
CA VAL A 110 -9.88 -0.98 3.93
C VAL A 110 -10.82 -1.79 4.84
N LEU A 111 -11.55 -2.74 4.25
CA LEU A 111 -12.48 -3.59 4.97
C LEU A 111 -11.75 -4.52 5.95
N ALA A 112 -10.62 -5.09 5.53
CA ALA A 112 -9.79 -5.96 6.37
C ALA A 112 -9.23 -5.25 7.61
N ASN A 113 -9.10 -3.92 7.55
CA ASN A 113 -8.71 -3.10 8.69
C ASN A 113 -9.90 -2.64 9.57
N GLY A 114 -11.13 -3.06 9.26
CA GLY A 114 -12.34 -2.67 10.00
C GLY A 114 -12.83 -1.26 9.66
N LEU A 115 -12.30 -0.66 8.60
CA LEU A 115 -12.66 0.68 8.13
C LEU A 115 -13.87 0.60 7.17
N LYS A 116 -14.48 1.73 6.88
CA LYS A 116 -15.61 1.85 5.96
C LYS A 116 -15.17 2.50 4.65
N ILE A 117 -15.52 1.88 3.53
CA ILE A 117 -15.34 2.50 2.23
C ILE A 117 -16.48 3.49 1.98
N LYS A 118 -16.12 4.68 1.58
CA LYS A 118 -17.02 5.65 0.99
C LYS A 118 -16.63 5.89 -0.44
N TRP A 119 -17.52 5.53 -1.36
CA TRP A 119 -17.22 5.55 -2.78
C TRP A 119 -17.20 6.97 -3.31
N VAL A 120 -16.15 7.28 -4.06
CA VAL A 120 -16.00 8.50 -4.85
C VAL A 120 -16.08 8.12 -6.32
N ASP A 121 -16.81 8.89 -7.10
CA ASP A 121 -16.96 8.68 -8.53
C ASP A 121 -15.67 9.02 -9.28
N ILE A 122 -15.63 8.71 -10.55
CA ILE A 122 -14.51 8.99 -11.44
C ILE A 122 -14.88 10.09 -12.45
N ASP A 123 -13.91 10.91 -12.81
CA ASP A 123 -14.01 11.78 -13.98
C ASP A 123 -13.94 10.90 -15.25
N PRO A 124 -14.98 10.89 -16.11
CA PRO A 124 -15.03 10.05 -17.28
C PRO A 124 -13.97 10.39 -18.35
N LYS A 125 -13.32 11.55 -18.26
CA LYS A 125 -12.27 11.96 -19.19
C LYS A 125 -10.90 11.41 -18.80
N THR A 126 -10.60 11.39 -17.50
CA THR A 126 -9.30 10.98 -16.96
C THR A 126 -9.34 9.56 -16.40
N LEU A 127 -10.52 9.07 -16.04
CA LEU A 127 -10.77 7.82 -15.31
C LEU A 127 -10.16 7.82 -13.90
N ASN A 128 -9.64 8.94 -13.46
CA ASN A 128 -9.17 9.15 -12.10
C ASN A 128 -10.33 9.60 -11.19
N MET A 129 -10.05 9.67 -9.89
CA MET A 129 -11.01 10.16 -8.89
C MET A 129 -11.54 11.55 -9.24
N ASP A 130 -12.86 11.71 -9.26
CA ASP A 130 -13.50 13.01 -9.44
C ASP A 130 -13.31 13.86 -8.18
N LEU A 131 -12.59 14.99 -8.32
CA LEU A 131 -12.23 15.84 -7.19
C LEU A 131 -13.40 16.64 -6.63
N ASP A 132 -14.43 16.92 -7.43
CA ASP A 132 -15.60 17.64 -6.95
C ASP A 132 -16.53 16.69 -6.19
N ASP A 133 -16.71 15.46 -6.67
CA ASP A 133 -17.40 14.42 -5.92
C ASP A 133 -16.64 14.06 -4.63
N LEU A 134 -15.31 13.95 -4.68
CA LEU A 134 -14.47 13.74 -3.50
C LEU A 134 -14.72 14.82 -2.43
N LYS A 135 -14.64 16.09 -2.80
CA LYS A 135 -14.87 17.22 -1.88
C LYS A 135 -16.25 17.17 -1.24
N SER A 136 -17.28 16.82 -2.04
CA SER A 136 -18.66 16.71 -1.56
C SER A 136 -18.87 15.61 -0.54
N LYS A 137 -18.01 14.57 -0.56
CA LYS A 137 -18.12 13.38 0.27
C LYS A 137 -17.26 13.39 1.54
N ILE A 138 -16.38 14.39 1.71
CA ILE A 138 -15.59 14.55 2.94
C ILE A 138 -16.52 14.85 4.11
N THR A 139 -16.33 14.11 5.20
CA THR A 139 -17.02 14.32 6.48
C THR A 139 -16.02 14.30 7.63
N GLU A 140 -16.46 14.59 8.84
CA GLU A 140 -15.64 14.46 10.06
C GLU A 140 -15.11 13.04 10.31
N LYS A 141 -15.83 12.02 9.77
CA LYS A 141 -15.42 10.60 9.83
C LYS A 141 -14.40 10.23 8.77
N THR A 142 -14.19 11.07 7.77
CA THR A 142 -13.19 10.84 6.73
C THR A 142 -11.80 10.99 7.30
N LYS A 143 -11.01 9.91 7.28
CA LYS A 143 -9.65 9.89 7.81
C LYS A 143 -8.60 9.63 6.75
N VAL A 144 -8.97 8.93 5.66
CA VAL A 144 -8.04 8.57 4.59
C VAL A 144 -8.69 8.80 3.24
N ILE A 145 -7.91 9.25 2.29
CA ILE A 145 -8.24 9.26 0.86
C ILE A 145 -7.27 8.29 0.19
N MET A 146 -7.80 7.27 -0.48
CA MET A 146 -7.01 6.30 -1.23
C MET A 146 -7.21 6.54 -2.72
N GLY A 147 -6.28 7.28 -3.32
CA GLY A 147 -6.25 7.57 -4.75
C GLY A 147 -5.58 6.45 -5.54
N VAL A 148 -6.04 6.25 -6.77
CA VAL A 148 -5.44 5.33 -7.73
C VAL A 148 -5.13 6.09 -9.01
N HIS A 149 -3.85 6.16 -9.36
CA HIS A 149 -3.41 6.72 -10.64
C HIS A 149 -3.75 5.74 -11.76
N TRP A 150 -4.95 5.89 -12.34
CA TRP A 150 -5.43 4.96 -13.37
C TRP A 150 -4.53 4.97 -14.60
N GLY A 151 -4.08 3.78 -15.00
CA GLY A 151 -3.14 3.65 -16.13
C GLY A 151 -1.80 4.36 -15.94
N GLY A 152 -1.45 4.78 -14.71
CA GLY A 152 -0.24 5.54 -14.40
C GLY A 152 -0.38 7.06 -14.56
N TYR A 153 -1.56 7.56 -14.87
CA TYR A 153 -1.82 8.99 -14.93
C TYR A 153 -2.08 9.55 -13.53
N PRO A 154 -1.38 10.63 -13.12
CA PRO A 154 -1.61 11.26 -11.81
C PRO A 154 -3.05 11.79 -11.66
N ILE A 155 -3.56 11.71 -10.43
CA ILE A 155 -4.81 12.37 -10.04
C ILE A 155 -4.56 13.86 -9.97
#